data_c187c3ce6ab81f72ecffa4f6b32406f0
#
_entry.id   c187c3ce6ab81f72ecffa4f6b32406f0
#
_cell.length_a   1.000
_cell.length_b   1.000
_cell.length_c   1.000
_cell.angle_alpha   90.00
_cell.angle_beta   90.00
_cell.angle_gamma   90.00
#
_symmetry.space_group_name_H-M   'P 1'
#
loop_
_entity.id
_entity.type
_entity.pdbx_description
1 polymer ?
#
loop_
_entity_poly.entity_id
_entity_poly.type
_entity_poly.pdbx_seq_one_letter_code
_entity_poly.pdbx_strand_id
1 'polypeptide(L)'
;MFFWLKLELSRTFGGDLRQKIQLCICSLLFFLATGSALAQTTKAQLEVNETFFSLAAALNSCGYDSGLEASLPLRQQVRADLQAAVSKSPEAQQRHAAICQFWTEHQQPNTENDIAPYLSLALDLGPPPAFAPTLAEADLAPDASRVLGVVSLLQKFYQAAGMHAVWQKYQGQYQALVSQLHDPVSNVLTSTDLYLKLPFSNYPGQRFVVYLEPLLSPAEVDARNYGSNYYMVVSPDREAHIRFPEIRHTYLHFVLDPLALGHAGSLKQLEPLLEDVKTAPMAQSFKNDISLLVNECLIRAIEVRTSIPKSHEAARTASVRRSVEEGFVLTRTFYDQLGEFEKESIGMKNAYGNLLHGISLDRERKRAREVVFRQEAAPEVMSALSATPEEDHLLNTAEQKLASGDREGAQKIAQQVLQHNHGGDQPGHAAFILARIASLAGHMEEARTNFEQTVGSVHDPRMLAWSHIYLGRIYDIQQERGRAVEHYQAALAAGDPSADTKAAAEKGLSAPYAPHQFKGTQK
;
A
#
# COMPACT_ATOMS: atom_id res chain seq x y z
N MET A 1 -32.59 45.88 -9.25
CA MET A 1 -33.89 45.20 -9.13
C MET A 1 -34.25 44.80 -7.70
N PHE A 2 -33.34 44.84 -6.73
CA PHE A 2 -33.57 44.50 -5.31
C PHE A 2 -33.97 45.68 -4.41
N PHE A 3 -33.80 46.91 -4.85
CA PHE A 3 -34.09 48.12 -4.06
C PHE A 3 -35.54 48.59 -4.17
N TRP A 4 -36.24 48.20 -5.22
CA TRP A 4 -37.64 48.59 -5.44
C TRP A 4 -38.65 47.69 -4.68
N LEU A 5 -38.34 46.44 -4.46
CA LEU A 5 -39.21 45.51 -3.72
C LEU A 5 -39.32 45.81 -2.21
N LYS A 6 -38.39 46.59 -1.67
CA LYS A 6 -38.35 46.92 -0.23
C LYS A 6 -39.30 48.07 0.16
N LEU A 7 -39.74 48.86 -0.79
CA LEU A 7 -40.61 50.05 -0.54
C LEU A 7 -42.13 49.76 -0.62
N GLU A 8 -42.56 48.77 -1.36
CA GLU A 8 -43.99 48.45 -1.46
C GLU A 8 -44.54 47.53 -0.36
N LEU A 9 -43.70 46.69 0.22
CA LEU A 9 -44.08 45.78 1.33
C LEU A 9 -44.30 46.50 2.69
N SER A 10 -43.92 47.79 2.78
CA SER A 10 -44.01 48.55 4.02
C SER A 10 -45.37 49.11 4.38
N ARG A 11 -46.37 49.02 3.48
CA ARG A 11 -47.66 49.71 3.63
C ARG A 11 -48.87 48.82 3.95
N THR A 12 -48.75 47.50 3.96
CA THR A 12 -49.94 46.63 3.98
C THR A 12 -49.99 45.55 5.07
N PHE A 13 -48.98 45.32 5.91
CA PHE A 13 -49.05 44.26 6.93
C PHE A 13 -48.49 44.68 8.26
N GLY A 14 -49.22 44.36 9.35
CA GLY A 14 -48.84 44.63 10.74
C GLY A 14 -47.59 43.87 11.22
N GLY A 15 -46.96 44.35 12.32
CA GLY A 15 -45.63 43.95 12.80
C GLY A 15 -45.38 42.47 13.02
N ASP A 16 -46.44 41.67 13.33
CA ASP A 16 -46.28 40.24 13.68
C ASP A 16 -46.01 39.36 12.40
N LEU A 17 -46.54 39.77 11.26
CA LEU A 17 -46.29 39.07 9.97
C LEU A 17 -44.88 39.32 9.44
N ARG A 18 -44.29 40.49 9.77
CA ARG A 18 -42.90 40.83 9.41
C ARG A 18 -41.90 39.94 10.08
N GLN A 19 -42.13 39.62 11.36
CA GLN A 19 -41.21 38.78 12.16
C GLN A 19 -41.28 37.33 11.69
N LYS A 20 -42.46 36.82 11.30
CA LYS A 20 -42.59 35.45 10.74
C LYS A 20 -42.04 35.32 9.33
N ILE A 21 -42.17 36.34 8.47
CA ILE A 21 -41.56 36.34 7.13
C ILE A 21 -40.05 36.47 7.22
N GLN A 22 -39.52 37.26 8.15
CA GLN A 22 -38.08 37.40 8.38
C GLN A 22 -37.45 36.13 8.95
N LEU A 23 -38.17 35.42 9.84
CA LEU A 23 -37.73 34.09 10.34
C LEU A 23 -37.80 33.04 9.23
N CYS A 24 -38.79 33.02 8.36
CA CYS A 24 -38.85 32.09 7.23
C CYS A 24 -37.76 32.35 6.21
N ILE A 25 -37.45 33.60 5.88
CA ILE A 25 -36.38 33.96 4.93
C ILE A 25 -35.00 33.64 5.52
N CYS A 26 -34.78 33.88 6.82
CA CYS A 26 -33.53 33.46 7.50
C CYS A 26 -33.40 31.93 7.60
N SER A 27 -34.49 31.20 7.83
CA SER A 27 -34.48 29.74 7.82
C SER A 27 -34.22 29.16 6.42
N LEU A 28 -34.77 29.77 5.37
CA LEU A 28 -34.52 29.35 3.98
C LEU A 28 -33.07 29.67 3.54
N LEU A 29 -32.51 30.79 3.97
CA LEU A 29 -31.09 31.13 3.71
C LEU A 29 -30.13 30.27 4.52
N PHE A 30 -30.51 29.80 5.70
CA PHE A 30 -29.71 28.85 6.50
C PHE A 30 -29.72 27.44 5.89
N PHE A 31 -30.83 27.02 5.27
CA PHE A 31 -30.91 25.74 4.53
C PHE A 31 -30.17 25.78 3.19
N LEU A 32 -30.02 26.94 2.56
CA LEU A 32 -29.24 27.09 1.32
C LEU A 32 -27.73 27.17 1.58
N ALA A 33 -27.31 27.55 2.80
CA ALA A 33 -25.89 27.59 3.17
C ALA A 33 -25.35 26.23 3.68
N THR A 34 -26.22 25.27 4.05
CA THR A 34 -25.81 23.93 4.46
C THR A 34 -25.82 22.89 3.33
N GLY A 35 -26.24 23.29 2.13
CA GLY A 35 -26.32 22.41 0.94
C GLY A 35 -25.01 22.25 0.15
N SER A 36 -23.92 22.91 0.56
CA SER A 36 -22.64 22.82 -0.18
C SER A 36 -21.60 21.90 0.45
N ALA A 37 -21.99 21.10 1.45
CA ALA A 37 -21.06 20.20 2.15
C ALA A 37 -21.23 18.72 1.77
N LEU A 38 -21.93 18.40 0.69
CA LEU A 38 -22.17 17.01 0.26
C LEU A 38 -21.88 16.82 -1.23
N ALA A 39 -20.66 17.12 -1.63
CA ALA A 39 -20.07 16.56 -2.83
C ALA A 39 -18.55 16.55 -2.68
N GLN A 40 -18.04 15.97 -1.61
CA GLN A 40 -16.71 15.34 -1.69
C GLN A 40 -16.91 14.05 -2.46
N THR A 41 -16.99 14.18 -3.78
CA THR A 41 -16.61 13.10 -4.68
C THR A 41 -15.18 12.75 -4.26
N THR A 42 -14.98 11.56 -3.79
CA THR A 42 -13.69 10.96 -3.52
C THR A 42 -12.92 10.86 -4.83
N LYS A 43 -12.38 12.00 -5.25
CA LYS A 43 -11.32 12.03 -6.25
C LYS A 43 -10.09 11.47 -5.58
N ALA A 44 -9.31 10.68 -6.30
CA ALA A 44 -7.98 10.34 -5.84
C ALA A 44 -7.28 11.64 -5.43
N GLN A 45 -6.75 11.63 -4.24
CA GLN A 45 -6.07 12.80 -3.73
C GLN A 45 -4.63 12.70 -4.19
N LEU A 46 -4.17 13.72 -4.93
CA LEU A 46 -2.76 13.94 -5.16
C LEU A 46 -2.24 14.77 -3.99
N GLU A 47 -1.41 14.17 -3.16
CA GLU A 47 -0.98 14.77 -1.90
C GLU A 47 0.54 14.96 -1.82
N VAL A 48 0.95 15.93 -1.05
CA VAL A 48 2.33 16.12 -0.60
C VAL A 48 2.30 16.36 0.90
N ASN A 49 3.27 15.83 1.61
CA ASN A 49 3.37 16.09 3.05
C ASN A 49 4.82 16.19 3.53
N GLU A 50 4.97 16.82 4.68
CA GLU A 50 6.27 17.07 5.27
C GLU A 50 6.93 15.81 5.82
N THR A 51 6.17 14.75 6.10
CA THR A 51 6.71 13.48 6.61
C THR A 51 7.52 12.78 5.51
N PHE A 52 6.94 12.62 4.31
CA PHE A 52 7.67 12.08 3.15
C PHE A 52 8.87 12.94 2.79
N PHE A 53 8.67 14.27 2.70
CA PHE A 53 9.76 15.20 2.45
C PHE A 53 10.90 15.00 3.44
N SER A 54 10.62 14.96 4.75
CA SER A 54 11.63 14.89 5.79
C SER A 54 12.45 13.60 5.72
N LEU A 55 11.77 12.47 5.49
CA LEU A 55 12.44 11.18 5.35
C LEU A 55 13.26 11.13 4.07
N ALA A 56 12.67 11.49 2.93
CA ALA A 56 13.38 11.52 1.64
C ALA A 56 14.57 12.49 1.65
N ALA A 57 14.44 13.68 2.23
CA ALA A 57 15.53 14.65 2.35
C ALA A 57 16.68 14.13 3.22
N ALA A 58 16.35 13.47 4.34
CA ALA A 58 17.36 12.85 5.21
C ALA A 58 18.14 11.77 4.43
N LEU A 59 17.46 10.85 3.77
CA LEU A 59 18.12 9.77 3.01
C LEU A 59 18.92 10.30 1.81
N ASN A 60 18.41 11.33 1.11
CA ASN A 60 19.17 12.03 0.08
C ASN A 60 20.47 12.64 0.61
N SER A 61 20.46 13.19 1.81
CA SER A 61 21.67 13.74 2.43
C SER A 61 22.69 12.67 2.84
N CYS A 62 22.23 11.41 2.95
CA CYS A 62 23.05 10.24 3.26
C CYS A 62 23.51 9.46 2.02
N GLY A 63 23.29 9.96 0.81
CA GLY A 63 23.78 9.33 -0.42
C GLY A 63 22.76 8.46 -1.14
N TYR A 64 21.46 8.67 -0.95
CA TYR A 64 20.45 8.09 -1.84
C TYR A 64 20.52 8.79 -3.20
N ASP A 65 21.26 8.19 -4.15
CA ASP A 65 21.58 8.76 -5.47
C ASP A 65 20.81 8.15 -6.63
N SER A 66 19.96 7.15 -6.38
CA SER A 66 19.15 6.51 -7.43
C SER A 66 18.40 7.57 -8.26
N GLY A 67 18.57 7.55 -9.58
CA GLY A 67 17.91 8.44 -10.52
C GLY A 67 18.19 9.95 -10.34
N LEU A 68 19.24 10.35 -9.62
CA LEU A 68 19.50 11.76 -9.28
C LEU A 68 19.62 12.65 -10.52
N GLU A 69 20.30 12.19 -11.58
CA GLU A 69 20.47 12.96 -12.83
C GLU A 69 19.15 13.11 -13.62
N ALA A 70 18.23 12.18 -13.44
CA ALA A 70 16.92 12.22 -14.09
C ALA A 70 15.86 12.96 -13.24
N SER A 71 16.19 13.31 -12.00
CA SER A 71 15.27 13.98 -11.07
C SER A 71 15.19 15.50 -11.33
N LEU A 72 14.14 16.12 -10.80
CA LEU A 72 14.03 17.58 -10.78
C LEU A 72 15.23 18.23 -10.11
N PRO A 73 15.67 19.43 -10.56
CA PRO A 73 16.73 20.19 -9.89
C PRO A 73 16.45 20.48 -8.42
N LEU A 74 15.18 20.51 -8.03
CA LEU A 74 14.71 20.65 -6.65
C LEU A 74 15.40 19.65 -5.71
N ARG A 75 15.59 18.38 -6.14
CA ARG A 75 16.21 17.33 -5.31
C ARG A 75 17.64 17.69 -4.91
N GLN A 76 18.44 18.18 -5.86
CA GLN A 76 19.82 18.62 -5.57
C GLN A 76 19.85 19.90 -4.72
N GLN A 77 18.92 20.83 -4.93
CA GLN A 77 18.81 22.06 -4.16
C GLN A 77 18.47 21.76 -2.68
N VAL A 78 17.49 20.90 -2.41
CA VAL A 78 17.13 20.47 -1.05
C VAL A 78 18.32 19.80 -0.37
N ARG A 79 19.03 18.90 -1.08
CA ARG A 79 20.25 18.24 -0.56
C ARG A 79 21.30 19.25 -0.17
N ALA A 80 21.59 20.24 -1.02
CA ALA A 80 22.60 21.25 -0.74
C ALA A 80 22.22 22.14 0.46
N ASP A 81 20.96 22.55 0.55
CA ASP A 81 20.47 23.35 1.68
C ASP A 81 20.52 22.57 3.01
N LEU A 82 20.16 21.30 2.99
CA LEU A 82 20.22 20.47 4.18
C LEU A 82 21.67 20.23 4.63
N GLN A 83 22.59 19.98 3.69
CA GLN A 83 24.02 19.88 3.99
C GLN A 83 24.58 21.18 4.58
N ALA A 84 24.16 22.33 4.03
CA ALA A 84 24.53 23.64 4.58
C ALA A 84 23.94 23.87 5.99
N ALA A 85 22.74 23.37 6.28
CA ALA A 85 22.14 23.42 7.61
C ALA A 85 22.90 22.51 8.60
N VAL A 86 23.24 21.30 8.20
CA VAL A 86 24.02 20.34 9.00
C VAL A 86 25.39 20.91 9.36
N SER A 87 26.08 21.56 8.42
CA SER A 87 27.43 22.10 8.67
C SER A 87 27.49 23.20 9.71
N LYS A 88 26.36 23.84 10.06
CA LYS A 88 26.29 24.95 11.02
C LYS A 88 26.33 24.53 12.49
N SER A 89 26.03 23.29 12.81
CA SER A 89 25.87 22.81 14.17
C SER A 89 26.58 21.45 14.38
N PRO A 90 27.48 21.33 15.38
CA PRO A 90 28.05 20.03 15.75
C PRO A 90 26.99 18.99 16.12
N GLU A 91 25.89 19.43 16.76
CA GLU A 91 24.78 18.54 17.07
C GLU A 91 24.10 18.02 15.78
N ALA A 92 23.82 18.90 14.82
CA ALA A 92 23.24 18.50 13.54
C ALA A 92 24.16 17.53 12.79
N GLN A 93 25.47 17.73 12.82
CA GLN A 93 26.47 16.83 12.23
C GLN A 93 26.42 15.44 12.91
N GLN A 94 26.36 15.39 14.24
CA GLN A 94 26.25 14.13 14.98
C GLN A 94 24.95 13.38 14.66
N ARG A 95 23.81 14.09 14.60
CA ARG A 95 22.50 13.48 14.27
C ARG A 95 22.44 13.01 12.82
N HIS A 96 23.02 13.77 11.90
CA HIS A 96 23.19 13.38 10.50
C HIS A 96 24.04 12.12 10.36
N ALA A 97 25.19 12.05 11.03
CA ALA A 97 26.05 10.87 11.01
C ALA A 97 25.30 9.60 11.50
N ALA A 98 24.48 9.74 12.55
CA ALA A 98 23.73 8.62 13.09
C ALA A 98 22.65 8.10 12.13
N ILE A 99 21.91 9.00 11.45
CA ILE A 99 20.88 8.57 10.48
C ILE A 99 21.51 7.99 9.21
N CYS A 100 22.67 8.52 8.78
CA CYS A 100 23.40 7.98 7.62
C CYS A 100 24.06 6.63 7.93
N GLN A 101 24.52 6.41 9.16
CA GLN A 101 24.99 5.10 9.60
C GLN A 101 23.84 4.09 9.54
N PHE A 102 22.68 4.43 10.10
CA PHE A 102 21.48 3.58 10.02
C PHE A 102 21.10 3.24 8.58
N TRP A 103 21.06 4.24 7.68
CA TRP A 103 20.81 4.04 6.25
C TRP A 103 21.78 3.02 5.65
N THR A 104 23.08 3.17 5.90
CA THR A 104 24.12 2.28 5.37
C THR A 104 24.00 0.84 5.91
N GLU A 105 23.64 0.69 7.18
CA GLU A 105 23.48 -0.62 7.83
C GLU A 105 22.22 -1.37 7.35
N HIS A 106 21.23 -0.67 6.80
CA HIS A 106 19.95 -1.24 6.35
C HIS A 106 19.80 -1.27 4.84
N GLN A 107 20.87 -1.03 4.07
CA GLN A 107 20.87 -1.20 2.63
C GLN A 107 20.66 -2.67 2.25
N GLN A 108 19.91 -2.88 1.17
CA GLN A 108 19.65 -4.21 0.64
C GLN A 108 20.70 -4.62 -0.41
N PRO A 109 20.84 -5.93 -0.70
CA PRO A 109 21.73 -6.39 -1.76
C PRO A 109 21.40 -5.79 -3.13
N ASN A 110 20.14 -5.48 -3.39
CA ASN A 110 19.68 -4.74 -4.57
C ASN A 110 19.38 -3.29 -4.17
N THR A 111 20.31 -2.39 -4.46
CA THR A 111 20.24 -0.97 -4.09
C THR A 111 19.11 -0.20 -4.76
N GLU A 112 18.50 -0.75 -5.81
CA GLU A 112 17.34 -0.13 -6.46
C GLU A 112 16.12 -0.08 -5.53
N ASN A 113 16.06 -0.98 -4.54
CA ASN A 113 14.93 -1.13 -3.63
C ASN A 113 15.18 -0.63 -2.20
N ASP A 114 16.33 -0.01 -1.96
CA ASP A 114 16.71 0.45 -0.62
C ASP A 114 15.71 1.43 0.00
N ILE A 115 15.01 2.21 -0.84
CA ILE A 115 14.07 3.24 -0.38
C ILE A 115 12.69 2.67 -0.01
N ALA A 116 12.27 1.55 -0.60
CA ALA A 116 10.92 1.00 -0.47
C ALA A 116 10.47 0.76 0.99
N PRO A 117 11.30 0.18 1.89
CA PRO A 117 10.95 0.03 3.31
C PRO A 117 10.67 1.36 4.00
N TYR A 118 11.42 2.39 3.65
CA TYR A 118 11.25 3.74 4.22
C TYR A 118 9.99 4.43 3.70
N LEU A 119 9.58 4.16 2.45
CA LEU A 119 8.31 4.66 1.91
C LEU A 119 7.13 3.96 2.58
N SER A 120 7.22 2.64 2.76
CA SER A 120 6.24 1.88 3.54
C SER A 120 6.07 2.45 4.96
N LEU A 121 7.18 2.72 5.63
CA LEU A 121 7.16 3.33 6.96
C LEU A 121 6.56 4.75 6.94
N ALA A 122 6.93 5.58 5.96
CA ALA A 122 6.44 6.96 5.87
C ALA A 122 4.92 7.06 5.73
N LEU A 123 4.28 6.07 5.10
CA LEU A 123 2.82 5.98 4.99
C LEU A 123 2.14 5.83 6.36
N ASP A 124 2.85 5.22 7.31
CA ASP A 124 2.34 4.94 8.65
C ASP A 124 2.85 5.91 9.72
N LEU A 125 3.55 6.97 9.30
CA LEU A 125 4.02 8.02 10.21
C LEU A 125 3.09 9.23 10.22
N GLY A 126 2.80 9.71 11.41
CA GLY A 126 2.17 11.00 11.64
C GLY A 126 3.08 12.19 11.30
N PRO A 127 2.57 13.41 11.43
CA PRO A 127 3.30 14.62 11.05
C PRO A 127 4.53 14.87 11.96
N PRO A 128 5.55 15.59 11.42
CA PRO A 128 6.66 16.09 12.23
C PRO A 128 6.17 17.07 13.33
N PRO A 129 6.93 17.27 14.40
CA PRO A 129 8.23 16.66 14.68
C PRO A 129 8.15 15.28 15.33
N ALA A 130 6.93 14.82 15.64
CA ALA A 130 6.71 13.57 16.38
C ALA A 130 6.93 12.31 15.53
N PHE A 131 6.59 12.34 14.23
CA PHE A 131 6.65 11.18 13.34
C PHE A 131 6.09 9.90 14.01
N ALA A 132 5.07 10.06 14.87
CA ALA A 132 4.53 8.94 15.62
C ALA A 132 3.89 7.93 14.66
N PRO A 133 4.19 6.63 14.77
CA PRO A 133 3.47 5.62 13.99
C PRO A 133 1.95 5.71 14.22
N THR A 134 1.17 5.63 13.15
CA THR A 134 -0.29 5.69 13.18
C THR A 134 -0.92 4.32 13.42
N LEU A 135 -0.18 3.26 13.11
CA LEU A 135 -0.54 1.88 13.39
C LEU A 135 0.21 1.36 14.61
N ALA A 136 -0.37 0.37 15.27
CA ALA A 136 0.38 -0.41 16.23
C ALA A 136 1.51 -1.14 15.51
N GLU A 137 2.63 -1.27 16.18
CA GLU A 137 3.83 -1.87 15.60
C GLU A 137 3.60 -3.27 15.03
N ALA A 138 2.76 -4.09 15.67
CA ALA A 138 2.39 -5.41 15.19
C ALA A 138 1.59 -5.38 13.85
N ASP A 139 1.05 -4.21 13.50
CA ASP A 139 0.23 -4.01 12.31
C ASP A 139 1.00 -3.30 11.17
N LEU A 140 2.25 -2.88 11.43
CA LEU A 140 3.11 -2.32 10.38
C LEU A 140 3.49 -3.38 9.35
N ALA A 141 3.67 -2.95 8.12
CA ALA A 141 4.21 -3.82 7.08
C ALA A 141 5.61 -4.35 7.48
N PRO A 142 5.95 -5.61 7.14
CA PRO A 142 7.22 -6.21 7.55
C PRO A 142 8.45 -5.43 7.10
N ASP A 143 8.42 -4.86 5.89
CA ASP A 143 9.49 -4.01 5.38
C ASP A 143 9.60 -2.68 6.14
N ALA A 144 8.48 -2.04 6.47
CA ALA A 144 8.44 -0.84 7.31
C ALA A 144 9.03 -1.10 8.71
N SER A 145 8.73 -2.28 9.26
CA SER A 145 9.23 -2.68 10.59
C SER A 145 10.75 -2.74 10.66
N ARG A 146 11.38 -3.25 9.62
CA ARG A 146 12.86 -3.38 9.56
C ARG A 146 13.58 -2.04 9.72
N VAL A 147 12.95 -0.96 9.30
CA VAL A 147 13.53 0.38 9.34
C VAL A 147 12.90 1.29 10.39
N LEU A 148 12.05 0.75 11.26
CA LEU A 148 11.34 1.53 12.29
C LEU A 148 12.29 2.32 13.21
N GLY A 149 13.49 1.78 13.47
CA GLY A 149 14.52 2.46 14.24
C GLY A 149 14.93 3.83 13.71
N VAL A 150 14.70 4.10 12.41
CA VAL A 150 15.00 5.41 11.80
C VAL A 150 14.14 6.54 12.41
N VAL A 151 12.95 6.26 12.93
CA VAL A 151 12.00 7.26 13.42
C VAL A 151 12.63 8.12 14.52
N SER A 152 13.25 7.50 15.52
CA SER A 152 13.90 8.22 16.62
C SER A 152 15.12 9.04 16.16
N LEU A 153 15.81 8.58 15.13
CA LEU A 153 16.92 9.29 14.52
C LEU A 153 16.43 10.47 13.69
N LEU A 154 15.37 10.26 12.91
CA LEU A 154 14.72 11.30 12.10
C LEU A 154 14.18 12.43 12.98
N GLN A 155 13.50 12.13 14.09
CA GLN A 155 13.02 13.12 15.07
C GLN A 155 14.16 14.04 15.55
N LYS A 156 15.27 13.46 15.98
CA LYS A 156 16.43 14.19 16.48
C LYS A 156 17.11 15.01 15.36
N PHE A 157 17.24 14.42 14.19
CA PHE A 157 17.84 15.07 13.02
C PHE A 157 16.98 16.21 12.52
N TYR A 158 15.66 16.02 12.41
CA TYR A 158 14.70 17.04 12.01
C TYR A 158 14.83 18.32 12.84
N GLN A 159 14.92 18.16 14.17
CA GLN A 159 15.09 19.30 15.09
C GLN A 159 16.48 19.95 14.96
N ALA A 160 17.53 19.14 15.00
CA ALA A 160 18.91 19.64 15.00
C ALA A 160 19.30 20.35 13.69
N ALA A 161 18.81 19.87 12.55
CA ALA A 161 19.07 20.46 11.22
C ALA A 161 18.07 21.55 10.84
N GLY A 162 17.02 21.82 11.64
CA GLY A 162 15.99 22.79 11.31
C GLY A 162 15.23 22.43 10.01
N MET A 163 14.93 21.16 9.81
CA MET A 163 14.38 20.63 8.56
C MET A 163 13.03 21.25 8.19
N HIS A 164 12.22 21.68 9.17
CA HIS A 164 10.98 22.42 8.92
C HIS A 164 11.22 23.71 8.10
N ALA A 165 12.29 24.44 8.39
CA ALA A 165 12.60 25.65 7.62
C ALA A 165 13.00 25.31 6.17
N VAL A 166 13.65 24.16 5.95
CA VAL A 166 13.95 23.67 4.60
C VAL A 166 12.65 23.31 3.88
N TRP A 167 11.74 22.59 4.53
CA TRP A 167 10.42 22.29 3.97
C TRP A 167 9.66 23.55 3.57
N GLN A 168 9.55 24.52 4.49
CA GLN A 168 8.85 25.78 4.21
C GLN A 168 9.42 26.52 2.99
N LYS A 169 10.74 26.48 2.78
CA LYS A 169 11.39 27.08 1.61
C LYS A 169 10.91 26.46 0.30
N TYR A 170 10.66 25.15 0.28
CA TYR A 170 10.34 24.41 -0.94
C TYR A 170 8.86 24.06 -1.10
N GLN A 171 8.05 24.23 -0.05
CA GLN A 171 6.62 23.91 -0.04
C GLN A 171 5.86 24.50 -1.23
N GLY A 172 6.18 25.75 -1.62
CA GLY A 172 5.56 26.40 -2.77
C GLY A 172 5.82 25.67 -4.10
N GLN A 173 7.00 25.07 -4.26
CA GLN A 173 7.33 24.29 -5.47
C GLN A 173 6.57 22.95 -5.47
N TYR A 174 6.43 22.30 -4.30
CA TYR A 174 5.60 21.11 -4.15
C TYR A 174 4.13 21.39 -4.51
N GLN A 175 3.57 22.50 -4.03
CA GLN A 175 2.19 22.88 -4.35
C GLN A 175 2.00 23.22 -5.84
N ALA A 176 3.01 23.82 -6.47
CA ALA A 176 2.99 24.07 -7.92
C ALA A 176 2.96 22.76 -8.72
N LEU A 177 3.75 21.77 -8.34
CA LEU A 177 3.74 20.44 -8.95
C LEU A 177 2.39 19.74 -8.74
N VAL A 178 1.82 19.78 -7.54
CA VAL A 178 0.47 19.25 -7.28
C VAL A 178 -0.55 19.92 -8.21
N SER A 179 -0.52 21.24 -8.32
CA SER A 179 -1.44 21.99 -9.18
C SER A 179 -1.28 21.63 -10.67
N GLN A 180 -0.05 21.38 -11.12
CA GLN A 180 0.23 20.97 -12.51
C GLN A 180 -0.24 19.55 -12.81
N LEU A 181 -0.07 18.62 -11.87
CA LEU A 181 -0.29 17.19 -12.07
C LEU A 181 -1.68 16.72 -11.66
N HIS A 182 -2.43 17.52 -10.88
CA HIS A 182 -3.74 17.16 -10.36
C HIS A 182 -4.74 16.76 -11.46
N ASP A 183 -4.91 17.59 -12.47
CA ASP A 183 -5.88 17.31 -13.54
C ASP A 183 -5.47 16.13 -14.42
N PRO A 184 -4.21 15.98 -14.84
CA PRO A 184 -3.73 14.77 -15.51
C PRO A 184 -4.00 13.48 -14.71
N VAL A 185 -3.65 13.45 -13.42
CA VAL A 185 -3.93 12.29 -12.56
C VAL A 185 -5.42 12.02 -12.45
N SER A 186 -6.22 13.05 -12.15
CA SER A 186 -7.68 12.94 -12.06
C SER A 186 -8.29 12.41 -13.35
N ASN A 187 -7.79 12.81 -14.52
CA ASN A 187 -8.25 12.35 -15.81
C ASN A 187 -7.97 10.86 -16.05
N VAL A 188 -6.79 10.37 -15.61
CA VAL A 188 -6.46 8.93 -15.70
C VAL A 188 -7.47 8.11 -14.91
N LEU A 189 -7.77 8.51 -13.69
CA LEU A 189 -8.68 7.79 -12.80
C LEU A 189 -10.14 7.88 -13.28
N THR A 190 -10.60 9.10 -13.61
CA THR A 190 -11.96 9.32 -14.13
C THR A 190 -12.21 8.55 -15.43
N SER A 191 -11.23 8.54 -16.34
CA SER A 191 -11.35 7.78 -17.59
C SER A 191 -11.41 6.27 -17.35
N THR A 192 -10.71 5.78 -16.32
CA THR A 192 -10.77 4.39 -15.90
C THR A 192 -12.13 4.05 -15.29
N ASP A 193 -12.66 4.90 -14.41
CA ASP A 193 -13.99 4.74 -13.82
C ASP A 193 -15.09 4.72 -14.89
N LEU A 194 -15.02 5.64 -15.86
CA LEU A 194 -15.95 5.70 -16.97
C LEU A 194 -15.89 4.43 -17.83
N TYR A 195 -14.70 3.92 -18.12
CA TYR A 195 -14.54 2.67 -18.86
C TYR A 195 -15.15 1.48 -18.11
N LEU A 196 -14.87 1.39 -16.81
CA LEU A 196 -15.37 0.32 -15.94
C LEU A 196 -16.85 0.51 -15.57
N LYS A 197 -17.45 1.63 -15.96
CA LYS A 197 -18.85 1.99 -15.63
C LYS A 197 -19.13 1.91 -14.13
N LEU A 198 -18.16 2.42 -13.35
CA LEU A 198 -18.29 2.48 -11.90
C LEU A 198 -19.24 3.60 -11.49
N PRO A 199 -20.06 3.43 -10.44
CA PRO A 199 -20.82 4.51 -9.88
C PRO A 199 -19.87 5.59 -9.36
N PHE A 200 -20.21 6.87 -9.55
CA PHE A 200 -19.41 8.01 -9.08
C PHE A 200 -19.31 8.13 -7.54
N SER A 201 -20.03 7.29 -6.81
CA SER A 201 -19.91 7.17 -5.37
C SER A 201 -18.94 6.03 -5.06
N ASN A 202 -17.83 6.37 -4.45
CA ASN A 202 -16.80 5.42 -4.05
C ASN A 202 -17.34 4.32 -3.14
N TYR A 203 -16.60 3.23 -3.11
CA TYR A 203 -16.76 2.22 -2.06
C TYR A 203 -16.62 2.90 -0.70
N PRO A 204 -17.66 2.88 0.15
CA PRO A 204 -17.56 3.51 1.46
C PRO A 204 -16.36 2.94 2.23
N GLY A 205 -15.46 3.82 2.67
CA GLY A 205 -14.34 3.44 3.49
C GLY A 205 -13.05 3.04 2.75
N GLN A 206 -13.02 3.07 1.41
CA GLN A 206 -11.78 2.84 0.64
C GLN A 206 -11.21 4.16 0.10
N ARG A 207 -9.90 4.31 0.17
CA ARG A 207 -9.19 5.48 -0.35
C ARG A 207 -8.07 5.07 -1.30
N PHE A 208 -7.93 5.81 -2.39
CA PHE A 208 -6.77 5.76 -3.27
C PHE A 208 -6.07 7.11 -3.21
N VAL A 209 -4.84 7.11 -2.70
CA VAL A 209 -4.03 8.32 -2.49
C VAL A 209 -2.74 8.22 -3.28
N VAL A 210 -2.44 9.24 -4.06
CA VAL A 210 -1.17 9.38 -4.77
C VAL A 210 -0.34 10.43 -4.04
N TYR A 211 0.78 10.02 -3.45
CA TYR A 211 1.77 10.92 -2.87
C TYR A 211 2.81 11.31 -3.92
N LEU A 212 3.04 12.61 -4.03
CA LEU A 212 4.07 13.17 -4.91
C LEU A 212 5.30 13.51 -4.09
N GLU A 213 6.42 12.80 -4.33
CA GLU A 213 7.67 13.05 -3.62
C GLU A 213 8.85 13.25 -4.59
N PRO A 214 9.15 14.52 -4.97
CA PRO A 214 10.18 14.85 -5.94
C PRO A 214 11.62 14.52 -5.53
N LEU A 215 11.86 14.15 -4.27
CA LEU A 215 13.20 13.79 -3.78
C LEU A 215 13.53 12.32 -4.00
N LEU A 216 12.62 11.54 -4.61
CA LEU A 216 12.85 10.15 -4.98
C LEU A 216 13.36 10.02 -6.43
N SER A 217 13.73 8.81 -6.81
CA SER A 217 14.03 8.48 -8.20
C SER A 217 12.76 8.56 -9.07
N PRO A 218 12.80 9.17 -10.26
CA PRO A 218 11.67 9.16 -11.19
C PRO A 218 11.28 7.76 -11.68
N ALA A 219 12.20 6.80 -11.59
CA ALA A 219 11.91 5.39 -11.88
C ALA A 219 11.15 4.71 -10.73
N GLU A 220 11.16 5.32 -9.54
CA GLU A 220 10.49 4.78 -8.36
C GLU A 220 8.99 5.00 -8.47
N VAL A 221 8.26 3.91 -8.37
CA VAL A 221 6.82 3.90 -8.16
C VAL A 221 6.57 2.88 -7.06
N ASP A 222 6.17 3.35 -5.91
CA ASP A 222 5.90 2.50 -4.77
C ASP A 222 4.38 2.48 -4.51
N ALA A 223 3.79 1.30 -4.58
CA ALA A 223 2.37 1.10 -4.31
C ALA A 223 2.19 0.17 -3.11
N ARG A 224 1.33 0.57 -2.18
CA ARG A 224 1.03 -0.19 -0.96
C ARG A 224 -0.46 -0.29 -0.74
N ASN A 225 -0.88 -1.44 -0.25
CA ASN A 225 -2.25 -1.68 0.19
C ASN A 225 -2.25 -1.92 1.70
N TYR A 226 -2.89 -1.03 2.45
CA TYR A 226 -3.10 -1.18 3.88
C TYR A 226 -4.61 -1.31 4.17
N GLY A 227 -5.07 -2.54 4.32
CA GLY A 227 -6.48 -2.84 4.49
C GLY A 227 -7.32 -2.40 3.28
N SER A 228 -8.17 -1.39 3.46
CA SER A 228 -9.02 -0.83 2.40
C SER A 228 -8.40 0.37 1.66
N ASN A 229 -7.23 0.83 2.09
CA ASN A 229 -6.58 2.01 1.51
C ASN A 229 -5.43 1.60 0.60
N TYR A 230 -5.39 2.20 -0.59
CA TYR A 230 -4.31 2.07 -1.54
C TYR A 230 -3.53 3.37 -1.60
N TYR A 231 -2.23 3.24 -1.46
CA TYR A 231 -1.29 4.35 -1.51
C TYR A 231 -0.30 4.13 -2.64
N MET A 232 0.00 5.19 -3.34
CA MET A 232 1.01 5.19 -4.38
C MET A 232 1.92 6.38 -4.17
N VAL A 233 3.23 6.16 -4.20
CA VAL A 233 4.23 7.24 -4.15
C VAL A 233 4.86 7.34 -5.53
N VAL A 234 4.86 8.54 -6.10
CA VAL A 234 5.43 8.82 -7.41
C VAL A 234 6.39 9.99 -7.35
N SER A 235 7.44 9.94 -8.14
CA SER A 235 8.38 11.03 -8.31
C SER A 235 8.36 11.54 -9.75
N PRO A 236 8.34 12.87 -9.97
CA PRO A 236 8.44 13.42 -11.32
C PRO A 236 9.88 13.35 -11.84
N ASP A 237 10.01 13.21 -13.15
CA ASP A 237 11.27 13.33 -13.85
C ASP A 237 11.74 14.80 -13.98
N ARG A 238 12.85 15.01 -14.69
CA ARG A 238 13.46 16.33 -14.86
C ARG A 238 12.56 17.35 -15.55
N GLU A 239 11.65 16.87 -16.39
CA GLU A 239 10.64 17.65 -17.11
C GLU A 239 9.29 17.75 -16.36
N ALA A 240 9.25 17.29 -15.12
CA ALA A 240 8.04 17.21 -14.28
C ALA A 240 6.96 16.26 -14.83
N HIS A 241 7.34 15.23 -15.60
CA HIS A 241 6.43 14.17 -15.99
C HIS A 241 6.40 13.07 -14.94
N ILE A 242 5.25 12.42 -14.79
CA ILE A 242 5.05 11.23 -13.98
C ILE A 242 4.52 10.08 -14.83
N ARG A 243 4.61 8.86 -14.32
CA ARG A 243 4.30 7.64 -15.04
C ARG A 243 2.81 7.31 -14.93
N PHE A 244 1.97 7.95 -15.74
CA PHE A 244 0.51 7.75 -15.77
C PHE A 244 0.05 6.30 -16.03
N PRO A 245 0.72 5.49 -16.87
CA PRO A 245 0.35 4.08 -17.02
C PRO A 245 0.36 3.32 -15.70
N GLU A 246 1.36 3.54 -14.85
CA GLU A 246 1.49 2.87 -13.57
C GLU A 246 0.43 3.33 -12.56
N ILE A 247 0.07 4.62 -12.59
CA ILE A 247 -1.05 5.13 -11.77
C ILE A 247 -2.35 4.41 -12.17
N ARG A 248 -2.60 4.25 -13.48
CA ARG A 248 -3.77 3.50 -13.96
C ARG A 248 -3.71 2.04 -13.53
N HIS A 249 -2.57 1.39 -13.68
CA HIS A 249 -2.35 0.01 -13.30
C HIS A 249 -2.66 -0.24 -11.82
N THR A 250 -2.05 0.56 -10.96
CA THR A 250 -2.29 0.51 -9.50
C THR A 250 -3.75 0.80 -9.15
N TYR A 251 -4.37 1.75 -9.84
CA TYR A 251 -5.79 2.06 -9.65
C TYR A 251 -6.69 0.91 -10.08
N LEU A 252 -6.34 0.18 -11.13
CA LEU A 252 -7.07 -1.01 -11.55
C LEU A 252 -6.98 -2.12 -10.49
N HIS A 253 -5.84 -2.32 -9.84
CA HIS A 253 -5.74 -3.20 -8.68
C HIS A 253 -6.68 -2.76 -7.54
N PHE A 254 -6.66 -1.47 -7.18
CA PHE A 254 -7.57 -0.92 -6.17
C PHE A 254 -9.05 -1.26 -6.44
N VAL A 255 -9.46 -1.23 -7.70
CA VAL A 255 -10.84 -1.51 -8.09
C VAL A 255 -11.14 -3.00 -8.20
N LEU A 256 -10.22 -3.80 -8.77
CA LEU A 256 -10.49 -5.18 -9.17
C LEU A 256 -10.14 -6.22 -8.09
N ASP A 257 -9.14 -5.98 -7.24
CA ASP A 257 -8.74 -6.93 -6.21
C ASP A 257 -9.87 -7.24 -5.22
N PRO A 258 -10.67 -6.25 -4.75
CA PRO A 258 -11.85 -6.56 -3.93
C PRO A 258 -12.91 -7.42 -4.64
N LEU A 259 -13.03 -7.29 -5.97
CA LEU A 259 -13.95 -8.12 -6.75
C LEU A 259 -13.46 -9.57 -6.82
N ALA A 260 -12.14 -9.77 -7.00
CA ALA A 260 -11.52 -11.10 -6.97
C ALA A 260 -11.78 -11.80 -5.64
N LEU A 261 -11.62 -11.11 -4.52
CA LEU A 261 -11.92 -11.66 -3.19
C LEU A 261 -13.37 -12.12 -3.08
N GLY A 262 -14.31 -11.37 -3.63
CA GLY A 262 -15.74 -11.74 -3.69
C GLY A 262 -16.05 -12.95 -4.57
N HIS A 263 -15.13 -13.38 -5.45
CA HIS A 263 -15.29 -14.46 -6.40
C HIS A 263 -14.26 -15.58 -6.23
N ALA A 264 -13.68 -15.74 -5.03
CA ALA A 264 -12.62 -16.70 -4.74
C ALA A 264 -12.96 -18.15 -5.17
N GLY A 265 -14.22 -18.58 -5.01
CA GLY A 265 -14.67 -19.90 -5.44
C GLY A 265 -14.59 -20.12 -6.96
N SER A 266 -14.90 -19.10 -7.76
CA SER A 266 -14.80 -19.16 -9.23
C SER A 266 -13.33 -19.13 -9.67
N LEU A 267 -12.50 -18.33 -9.01
CA LEU A 267 -11.06 -18.26 -9.28
C LEU A 267 -10.37 -19.58 -8.98
N LYS A 268 -10.72 -20.25 -7.88
CA LYS A 268 -10.16 -21.56 -7.52
C LYS A 268 -10.35 -22.62 -8.62
N GLN A 269 -11.43 -22.54 -9.39
CA GLN A 269 -11.65 -23.47 -10.52
C GLN A 269 -10.63 -23.28 -11.65
N LEU A 270 -9.96 -22.14 -11.71
CA LEU A 270 -8.93 -21.81 -12.70
C LEU A 270 -7.50 -22.17 -12.25
N GLU A 271 -7.29 -22.61 -10.99
CA GLU A 271 -5.96 -22.98 -10.45
C GLU A 271 -5.15 -23.91 -11.38
N PRO A 272 -5.75 -24.87 -12.13
CA PRO A 272 -4.96 -25.71 -13.03
C PRO A 272 -4.20 -24.97 -14.13
N LEU A 273 -4.52 -23.68 -14.40
CA LEU A 273 -3.75 -22.84 -15.33
C LEU A 273 -2.35 -22.49 -14.81
N LEU A 274 -2.15 -22.47 -13.49
CA LEU A 274 -0.85 -22.19 -12.89
C LEU A 274 0.23 -23.18 -13.33
N GLU A 275 -0.17 -24.46 -13.55
CA GLU A 275 0.74 -25.48 -14.08
C GLU A 275 1.19 -25.16 -15.50
N ASP A 276 0.30 -24.59 -16.32
CA ASP A 276 0.58 -24.32 -17.72
C ASP A 276 1.45 -23.04 -17.93
N VAL A 277 1.65 -22.24 -16.87
CA VAL A 277 2.48 -21.00 -16.91
C VAL A 277 3.75 -21.07 -16.06
N LYS A 278 4.09 -22.22 -15.48
CA LYS A 278 5.28 -22.39 -14.61
C LYS A 278 6.59 -21.90 -15.22
N THR A 279 6.76 -22.09 -16.53
CA THR A 279 7.98 -21.73 -17.26
C THR A 279 7.93 -20.33 -17.87
N ALA A 280 6.83 -19.59 -17.65
CA ALA A 280 6.71 -18.23 -18.15
C ALA A 280 7.70 -17.29 -17.44
N PRO A 281 8.15 -16.20 -18.08
CA PRO A 281 9.15 -15.29 -17.52
C PRO A 281 8.57 -14.29 -16.48
N MET A 282 7.29 -14.38 -16.15
CA MET A 282 6.65 -13.53 -15.14
C MET A 282 7.08 -13.87 -13.71
N ALA A 283 6.86 -12.95 -12.76
CA ALA A 283 7.19 -13.13 -11.37
C ALA A 283 6.47 -14.36 -10.75
N GLN A 284 7.13 -14.98 -9.76
CA GLN A 284 6.65 -16.23 -9.16
C GLN A 284 5.32 -16.05 -8.40
N SER A 285 5.04 -14.86 -7.89
CA SER A 285 3.75 -14.53 -7.28
C SER A 285 2.57 -14.85 -8.19
N PHE A 286 2.66 -14.48 -9.47
CA PHE A 286 1.62 -14.80 -10.47
C PHE A 286 1.54 -16.28 -10.81
N LYS A 287 2.63 -17.03 -10.67
CA LYS A 287 2.67 -18.48 -10.91
C LYS A 287 2.09 -19.28 -9.74
N ASN A 288 2.00 -18.68 -8.56
CA ASN A 288 1.60 -19.33 -7.32
C ASN A 288 0.19 -18.95 -6.85
N ASP A 289 -0.36 -17.84 -7.36
CA ASP A 289 -1.68 -17.36 -6.98
C ASP A 289 -2.55 -17.09 -8.21
N ILE A 290 -3.61 -17.88 -8.35
CA ILE A 290 -4.55 -17.76 -9.48
C ILE A 290 -5.31 -16.44 -9.47
N SER A 291 -5.56 -15.85 -8.28
CA SER A 291 -6.27 -14.58 -8.19
C SER A 291 -5.41 -13.45 -8.74
N LEU A 292 -4.11 -13.47 -8.40
CA LEU A 292 -3.14 -12.50 -8.95
C LEU A 292 -3.01 -12.66 -10.47
N LEU A 293 -2.83 -13.90 -10.95
CA LEU A 293 -2.71 -14.16 -12.39
C LEU A 293 -3.95 -13.70 -13.17
N VAL A 294 -5.13 -14.03 -12.69
CA VAL A 294 -6.39 -13.67 -13.36
C VAL A 294 -6.62 -12.16 -13.37
N ASN A 295 -6.43 -11.51 -12.22
CA ASN A 295 -6.58 -10.04 -12.14
C ASN A 295 -5.58 -9.32 -13.02
N GLU A 296 -4.32 -9.73 -13.00
CA GLU A 296 -3.30 -9.13 -13.86
C GLU A 296 -3.63 -9.29 -15.35
N CYS A 297 -4.11 -10.47 -15.76
CA CYS A 297 -4.58 -10.67 -17.14
C CYS A 297 -5.74 -9.72 -17.51
N LEU A 298 -6.68 -9.49 -16.59
CA LEU A 298 -7.80 -8.57 -16.80
C LEU A 298 -7.32 -7.11 -16.86
N ILE A 299 -6.44 -6.71 -15.95
CA ILE A 299 -5.82 -5.38 -15.91
C ILE A 299 -5.16 -5.08 -17.25
N ARG A 300 -4.26 -5.97 -17.70
CA ARG A 300 -3.55 -5.81 -19.00
C ARG A 300 -4.52 -5.72 -20.18
N ALA A 301 -5.59 -6.49 -20.17
CA ALA A 301 -6.61 -6.39 -21.22
C ALA A 301 -7.35 -5.02 -21.20
N ILE A 302 -7.66 -4.49 -20.01
CA ILE A 302 -8.26 -3.17 -19.85
C ILE A 302 -7.30 -2.08 -20.33
N GLU A 303 -6.03 -2.17 -19.96
CA GLU A 303 -5.00 -1.21 -20.39
C GLU A 303 -4.84 -1.17 -21.90
N VAL A 304 -4.80 -2.31 -22.57
CA VAL A 304 -4.76 -2.37 -24.04
C VAL A 304 -5.98 -1.66 -24.63
N ARG A 305 -7.17 -1.86 -24.08
CA ARG A 305 -8.41 -1.26 -24.61
C ARG A 305 -8.52 0.23 -24.34
N THR A 306 -7.95 0.70 -23.23
CA THR A 306 -8.05 2.11 -22.80
C THR A 306 -6.89 2.97 -23.25
N SER A 307 -5.69 2.41 -23.38
CA SER A 307 -4.47 3.16 -23.73
C SER A 307 -4.18 3.19 -25.23
N ILE A 308 -4.62 2.17 -25.98
CA ILE A 308 -4.37 2.10 -27.42
C ILE A 308 -5.67 2.43 -28.19
N PRO A 309 -5.68 3.45 -29.07
CA PRO A 309 -6.88 3.81 -29.83
C PRO A 309 -7.46 2.64 -30.63
N LYS A 310 -8.77 2.56 -30.78
CA LYS A 310 -9.46 1.50 -31.57
C LYS A 310 -8.97 1.43 -33.02
N SER A 311 -8.57 2.55 -33.60
CA SER A 311 -8.00 2.63 -34.95
C SER A 311 -6.65 1.94 -35.11
N HIS A 312 -5.99 1.55 -34.01
CA HIS A 312 -4.67 0.89 -33.99
C HIS A 312 -4.80 -0.59 -33.60
N GLU A 313 -5.68 -1.34 -34.26
CA GLU A 313 -5.99 -2.74 -33.93
C GLU A 313 -4.75 -3.66 -34.01
N ALA A 314 -3.83 -3.40 -34.95
CA ALA A 314 -2.59 -4.14 -35.03
C ALA A 314 -1.71 -3.96 -33.76
N ALA A 315 -1.66 -2.73 -33.22
CA ALA A 315 -0.94 -2.45 -31.98
C ALA A 315 -1.61 -3.11 -30.77
N ARG A 316 -2.95 -3.10 -30.69
CA ARG A 316 -3.72 -3.81 -29.66
C ARG A 316 -3.42 -5.31 -29.67
N THR A 317 -3.52 -5.93 -30.85
CA THR A 317 -3.24 -7.35 -31.06
C THR A 317 -1.80 -7.70 -30.68
N ALA A 318 -0.85 -6.86 -31.04
CA ALA A 318 0.55 -7.06 -30.68
C ALA A 318 0.78 -6.96 -29.17
N SER A 319 0.11 -6.02 -28.48
CA SER A 319 0.20 -5.86 -27.02
C SER A 319 -0.41 -7.05 -26.29
N VAL A 320 -1.62 -7.50 -26.70
CA VAL A 320 -2.24 -8.71 -26.14
C VAL A 320 -1.35 -9.93 -26.31
N ARG A 321 -0.78 -10.11 -27.52
CA ARG A 321 0.12 -11.23 -27.79
C ARG A 321 1.35 -11.18 -26.89
N ARG A 322 1.95 -10.01 -26.70
CA ARG A 322 3.09 -9.82 -25.80
C ARG A 322 2.75 -10.26 -24.38
N SER A 323 1.64 -9.81 -23.83
CA SER A 323 1.18 -10.21 -22.48
C SER A 323 1.02 -11.74 -22.37
N VAL A 324 0.46 -12.39 -23.40
CA VAL A 324 0.34 -13.86 -23.44
C VAL A 324 1.72 -14.53 -23.49
N GLU A 325 2.65 -14.02 -24.28
CA GLU A 325 4.03 -14.55 -24.38
C GLU A 325 4.84 -14.31 -23.09
N GLU A 326 4.46 -13.35 -22.25
CA GLU A 326 5.01 -13.09 -20.92
C GLU A 326 4.41 -14.00 -19.84
N GLY A 327 3.35 -14.75 -20.14
CA GLY A 327 2.70 -15.70 -19.23
C GLY A 327 1.29 -15.33 -18.81
N PHE A 328 0.82 -14.13 -19.12
CA PHE A 328 -0.54 -13.67 -18.77
C PHE A 328 -1.57 -14.20 -19.78
N VAL A 329 -1.72 -15.51 -19.75
CA VAL A 329 -2.39 -16.31 -20.81
C VAL A 329 -3.87 -15.98 -21.00
N LEU A 330 -4.57 -15.48 -19.99
CA LEU A 330 -5.97 -15.09 -20.07
C LEU A 330 -6.19 -13.68 -20.66
N THR A 331 -5.13 -12.87 -20.88
CA THR A 331 -5.26 -11.51 -21.41
C THR A 331 -6.03 -11.47 -22.71
N ARG A 332 -5.82 -12.45 -23.60
CA ARG A 332 -6.56 -12.54 -24.86
C ARG A 332 -8.04 -12.77 -24.64
N THR A 333 -8.39 -13.68 -23.74
CA THR A 333 -9.80 -14.01 -23.45
C THR A 333 -10.52 -12.82 -22.84
N PHE A 334 -9.90 -12.14 -21.88
CA PHE A 334 -10.46 -10.92 -21.31
C PHE A 334 -10.55 -9.77 -22.33
N TYR A 335 -9.54 -9.60 -23.19
CA TYR A 335 -9.59 -8.60 -24.25
C TYR A 335 -10.82 -8.80 -25.17
N ASP A 336 -11.11 -10.04 -25.57
CA ASP A 336 -12.26 -10.38 -26.39
C ASP A 336 -13.59 -10.15 -25.62
N GLN A 337 -13.68 -10.62 -24.37
CA GLN A 337 -14.88 -10.44 -23.51
C GLN A 337 -15.17 -8.95 -23.19
N LEU A 338 -14.13 -8.15 -22.97
CA LEU A 338 -14.29 -6.72 -22.75
C LEU A 338 -14.90 -6.00 -23.97
N GLY A 339 -14.76 -6.57 -25.17
CA GLY A 339 -15.47 -6.08 -26.37
C GLY A 339 -16.98 -6.20 -26.28
N GLU A 340 -17.50 -7.21 -25.62
CA GLU A 340 -18.94 -7.33 -25.32
C GLU A 340 -19.33 -6.48 -24.12
N PHE A 341 -18.50 -6.46 -23.05
CA PHE A 341 -18.71 -5.57 -21.90
C PHE A 341 -18.87 -4.11 -22.30
N GLU A 342 -18.14 -3.62 -23.31
CA GLU A 342 -18.25 -2.24 -23.80
C GLU A 342 -19.65 -1.93 -24.35
N LYS A 343 -20.37 -2.93 -24.88
CA LYS A 343 -21.71 -2.79 -25.46
C LYS A 343 -22.83 -2.88 -24.42
N GLU A 344 -22.56 -3.52 -23.29
CA GLU A 344 -23.54 -3.70 -22.21
C GLU A 344 -23.70 -2.43 -21.37
N SER A 345 -24.78 -2.34 -20.60
CA SER A 345 -25.01 -1.21 -19.67
C SER A 345 -24.56 -1.50 -18.24
N ILE A 346 -24.12 -2.74 -17.94
CA ILE A 346 -23.69 -3.14 -16.59
C ILE A 346 -22.27 -2.66 -16.29
N GLY A 347 -22.02 -2.26 -15.04
CA GLY A 347 -20.68 -1.89 -14.57
C GLY A 347 -19.82 -3.11 -14.20
N MET A 348 -18.50 -2.90 -14.12
CA MET A 348 -17.51 -3.94 -13.87
C MET A 348 -17.82 -4.74 -12.60
N LYS A 349 -18.31 -4.12 -11.55
CA LYS A 349 -18.69 -4.80 -10.31
C LYS A 349 -19.65 -5.98 -10.56
N ASN A 350 -20.60 -5.82 -11.46
CA ASN A 350 -21.59 -6.84 -11.79
C ASN A 350 -21.12 -7.73 -12.95
N ALA A 351 -20.25 -7.22 -13.82
CA ALA A 351 -19.72 -7.95 -14.97
C ALA A 351 -18.61 -8.93 -14.58
N TYR A 352 -17.86 -8.66 -13.49
CA TYR A 352 -16.67 -9.43 -13.11
C TYR A 352 -16.95 -10.95 -13.01
N GLY A 353 -18.01 -11.34 -12.32
CA GLY A 353 -18.42 -12.76 -12.22
C GLY A 353 -18.75 -13.36 -13.58
N ASN A 354 -19.39 -12.61 -14.49
CA ASN A 354 -19.72 -13.08 -15.84
C ASN A 354 -18.46 -13.28 -16.68
N LEU A 355 -17.46 -12.38 -16.54
CA LEU A 355 -16.15 -12.54 -17.20
C LEU A 355 -15.47 -13.84 -16.76
N LEU A 356 -15.47 -14.15 -15.45
CA LEU A 356 -14.91 -15.42 -14.95
C LEU A 356 -15.66 -16.63 -15.47
N HIS A 357 -17.00 -16.63 -15.44
CA HIS A 357 -17.83 -17.74 -15.94
C HIS A 357 -17.68 -17.96 -17.46
N GLY A 358 -17.32 -16.94 -18.19
CA GLY A 358 -17.05 -17.04 -19.64
C GLY A 358 -15.72 -17.70 -19.99
N ILE A 359 -14.87 -18.02 -18.99
CA ILE A 359 -13.58 -18.70 -19.20
C ILE A 359 -13.81 -20.22 -19.29
N SER A 360 -13.49 -20.82 -20.44
CA SER A 360 -13.45 -22.27 -20.61
C SER A 360 -12.06 -22.78 -20.23
N LEU A 361 -11.93 -23.40 -19.06
CA LEU A 361 -10.65 -23.88 -18.54
C LEU A 361 -9.92 -24.78 -19.55
N ASP A 362 -10.60 -25.77 -20.14
CA ASP A 362 -9.98 -26.70 -21.08
C ASP A 362 -9.45 -25.99 -22.33
N ARG A 363 -10.20 -25.01 -22.84
CA ARG A 363 -9.79 -24.21 -23.99
C ARG A 363 -8.55 -23.37 -23.65
N GLU A 364 -8.56 -22.70 -22.49
CA GLU A 364 -7.46 -21.82 -22.10
C GLU A 364 -6.20 -22.61 -21.74
N ARG A 365 -6.33 -23.77 -21.08
CA ARG A 365 -5.22 -24.69 -20.86
C ARG A 365 -4.59 -25.20 -22.16
N LYS A 366 -5.43 -25.58 -23.15
CA LYS A 366 -4.93 -25.95 -24.46
C LYS A 366 -4.16 -24.81 -25.11
N ARG A 367 -4.70 -23.59 -25.08
CA ARG A 367 -4.04 -22.40 -25.63
C ARG A 367 -2.72 -22.10 -24.91
N ALA A 368 -2.70 -22.13 -23.58
CA ALA A 368 -1.52 -21.85 -22.77
C ALA A 368 -0.36 -22.80 -23.11
N ARG A 369 -0.64 -24.10 -23.34
CA ARG A 369 0.37 -25.09 -23.75
C ARG A 369 0.93 -24.88 -25.16
N GLU A 370 0.23 -24.15 -26.01
CA GLU A 370 0.66 -23.80 -27.36
C GLU A 370 1.50 -22.51 -27.37
N VAL A 371 1.58 -21.77 -26.23
CA VAL A 371 2.35 -20.52 -26.13
C VAL A 371 3.84 -20.82 -26.07
N VAL A 372 4.59 -20.13 -26.90
CA VAL A 372 6.04 -20.04 -26.76
C VAL A 372 6.35 -18.81 -25.91
N PHE A 373 6.65 -19.04 -24.64
CA PHE A 373 6.99 -17.94 -23.74
C PHE A 373 8.31 -17.27 -24.14
N ARG A 374 8.41 -15.97 -23.88
CA ARG A 374 9.64 -15.21 -24.09
C ARG A 374 10.72 -15.71 -23.15
N GLN A 375 11.98 -15.56 -23.51
CA GLN A 375 13.11 -15.98 -22.65
C GLN A 375 13.43 -14.96 -21.56
N GLU A 376 13.10 -13.68 -21.82
CA GLU A 376 13.27 -12.60 -20.87
C GLU A 376 11.92 -11.89 -20.71
N ALA A 377 11.56 -11.59 -19.48
CA ALA A 377 10.51 -10.62 -19.22
C ALA A 377 10.89 -9.31 -19.94
N ALA A 378 9.95 -8.67 -20.64
CA ALA A 378 10.13 -7.25 -20.92
C ALA A 378 10.36 -6.56 -19.57
N PRO A 379 11.16 -5.49 -19.50
CA PRO A 379 11.20 -4.69 -18.28
C PRO A 379 9.74 -4.37 -17.94
N GLU A 380 9.26 -5.01 -16.90
CA GLU A 380 7.92 -4.74 -16.41
C GLU A 380 7.92 -3.26 -16.06
N VAL A 381 6.86 -2.59 -16.46
CA VAL A 381 6.40 -1.41 -15.75
C VAL A 381 6.03 -1.96 -14.36
N MET A 382 7.05 -1.99 -13.51
CA MET A 382 6.96 -2.65 -12.22
C MET A 382 5.98 -1.86 -11.37
N SER A 383 4.85 -2.47 -11.06
CA SER A 383 4.23 -2.14 -9.78
C SER A 383 5.27 -2.43 -8.69
N ALA A 384 5.28 -1.67 -7.62
CA ALA A 384 6.19 -1.84 -6.48
C ALA A 384 6.18 -3.24 -5.83
N LEU A 385 5.39 -4.16 -6.34
CA LEU A 385 5.34 -5.58 -5.99
C LEU A 385 6.57 -6.36 -6.48
N SER A 386 7.34 -5.85 -7.45
CA SER A 386 8.48 -6.58 -8.03
C SER A 386 9.84 -6.12 -7.52
N ALA A 387 9.90 -5.15 -6.63
CA ALA A 387 11.15 -4.59 -6.12
C ALA A 387 11.67 -5.30 -4.86
N THR A 388 10.87 -6.13 -4.22
CA THR A 388 11.29 -6.94 -3.07
C THR A 388 11.78 -8.32 -3.56
N PRO A 389 12.75 -8.97 -2.88
CA PRO A 389 13.05 -10.36 -3.12
C PRO A 389 11.75 -11.16 -3.20
N GLU A 390 11.67 -12.08 -4.14
CA GLU A 390 10.44 -12.83 -4.43
C GLU A 390 9.79 -13.43 -3.17
N GLU A 391 10.61 -13.91 -2.24
CA GLU A 391 10.15 -14.47 -0.98
C GLU A 391 9.59 -13.41 -0.02
N ASP A 392 10.18 -12.22 0.04
CA ASP A 392 9.65 -11.11 0.82
C ASP A 392 8.30 -10.63 0.26
N HIS A 393 8.15 -10.66 -1.07
CA HIS A 393 6.85 -10.36 -1.68
C HIS A 393 5.80 -11.42 -1.36
N LEU A 394 6.17 -12.70 -1.40
CA LEU A 394 5.29 -13.79 -0.99
C LEU A 394 4.89 -13.65 0.49
N LEU A 395 5.83 -13.32 1.37
CA LEU A 395 5.55 -13.11 2.79
C LEU A 395 4.68 -11.88 3.03
N ASN A 396 4.92 -10.77 2.34
CA ASN A 396 4.04 -9.60 2.38
C ASN A 396 2.61 -9.93 1.90
N THR A 397 2.48 -10.74 0.85
CA THR A 397 1.19 -11.22 0.37
C THR A 397 0.51 -12.13 1.42
N ALA A 398 1.26 -12.99 2.09
CA ALA A 398 0.75 -13.82 3.17
C ALA A 398 0.25 -12.99 4.36
N GLU A 399 0.99 -11.94 4.75
CA GLU A 399 0.55 -11.00 5.80
C GLU A 399 -0.74 -10.26 5.42
N GLN A 400 -0.84 -9.76 4.19
CA GLN A 400 -2.05 -9.11 3.68
C GLN A 400 -3.26 -10.05 3.70
N LYS A 401 -3.06 -11.31 3.25
CA LYS A 401 -4.10 -12.34 3.30
C LYS A 401 -4.52 -12.62 4.75
N LEU A 402 -3.57 -12.72 5.66
CA LEU A 402 -3.86 -12.92 7.08
C LEU A 402 -4.64 -11.73 7.67
N ALA A 403 -4.23 -10.51 7.37
CA ALA A 403 -4.89 -9.28 7.81
C ALA A 403 -6.32 -9.17 7.24
N SER A 404 -6.55 -9.61 6.00
CA SER A 404 -7.88 -9.65 5.37
C SER A 404 -8.76 -10.82 5.82
N GLY A 405 -8.23 -11.74 6.65
CA GLY A 405 -8.95 -12.92 7.15
C GLY A 405 -8.83 -14.17 6.27
N ASP A 406 -8.11 -14.10 5.13
CA ASP A 406 -7.80 -15.27 4.29
C ASP A 406 -6.66 -16.08 4.89
N ARG A 407 -6.99 -16.85 5.94
CA ARG A 407 -6.02 -17.67 6.68
C ARG A 407 -5.46 -18.81 5.85
N GLU A 408 -6.28 -19.44 5.00
CA GLU A 408 -5.84 -20.54 4.13
C GLU A 408 -4.84 -20.06 3.09
N GLY A 409 -5.12 -18.93 2.44
CA GLY A 409 -4.21 -18.32 1.48
C GLY A 409 -2.88 -17.91 2.11
N ALA A 410 -2.92 -17.27 3.28
CA ALA A 410 -1.72 -16.92 4.03
C ALA A 410 -0.90 -18.15 4.43
N GLN A 411 -1.56 -19.19 4.92
CA GLN A 411 -0.92 -20.46 5.31
C GLN A 411 -0.21 -21.13 4.14
N LYS A 412 -0.88 -21.22 2.99
CA LYS A 412 -0.32 -21.85 1.78
C LYS A 412 0.97 -21.14 1.34
N ILE A 413 0.97 -19.82 1.32
CA ILE A 413 2.14 -19.03 0.92
C ILE A 413 3.27 -19.18 1.93
N ALA A 414 3.00 -19.04 3.23
CA ALA A 414 4.02 -19.20 4.26
C ALA A 414 4.64 -20.61 4.26
N GLN A 415 3.84 -21.66 4.05
CA GLN A 415 4.33 -23.04 3.90
C GLN A 415 5.21 -23.20 2.65
N GLN A 416 4.86 -22.55 1.55
CA GLN A 416 5.65 -22.57 0.33
C GLN A 416 7.04 -21.95 0.56
N VAL A 417 7.13 -20.78 1.22
CA VAL A 417 8.41 -20.16 1.56
C VAL A 417 9.26 -21.06 2.45
N LEU A 418 8.65 -21.72 3.44
CA LEU A 418 9.36 -22.70 4.28
C LEU A 418 9.94 -23.89 3.51
N GLN A 419 9.26 -24.34 2.45
CA GLN A 419 9.72 -25.48 1.64
C GLN A 419 10.91 -25.13 0.74
N HIS A 420 11.06 -23.87 0.33
CA HIS A 420 12.12 -23.42 -0.58
C HIS A 420 13.46 -23.10 0.11
N ASN A 421 13.48 -22.96 1.42
CA ASN A 421 14.62 -22.79 2.34
C ASN A 421 15.94 -22.30 1.70
N HIS A 422 16.04 -21.01 1.43
CA HIS A 422 17.23 -20.40 0.81
C HIS A 422 18.13 -19.64 1.80
N GLY A 423 17.85 -19.70 3.10
CA GLY A 423 18.60 -18.97 4.14
C GLY A 423 18.05 -17.55 4.35
N GLY A 424 18.64 -16.80 5.29
CA GLY A 424 18.14 -15.48 5.70
C GLY A 424 16.96 -15.57 6.67
N ASP A 425 16.24 -14.44 6.83
CA ASP A 425 15.13 -14.30 7.79
C ASP A 425 13.78 -14.79 7.24
N GLN A 426 13.66 -15.07 5.92
CA GLN A 426 12.40 -15.44 5.28
C GLN A 426 11.75 -16.71 5.88
N PRO A 427 12.49 -17.81 6.15
CA PRO A 427 11.90 -18.97 6.81
C PRO A 427 11.36 -18.64 8.21
N GLY A 428 12.08 -17.77 8.96
CA GLY A 428 11.63 -17.29 10.27
C GLY A 428 10.37 -16.45 10.19
N HIS A 429 10.27 -15.57 9.20
CA HIS A 429 9.08 -14.77 8.94
C HIS A 429 7.89 -15.67 8.52
N ALA A 430 8.11 -16.65 7.64
CA ALA A 430 7.07 -17.61 7.27
C ALA A 430 6.56 -18.39 8.50
N ALA A 431 7.46 -18.84 9.37
CA ALA A 431 7.10 -19.48 10.62
C ALA A 431 6.29 -18.55 11.54
N PHE A 432 6.65 -17.26 11.61
CA PHE A 432 5.91 -16.25 12.37
C PHE A 432 4.46 -16.08 11.88
N ILE A 433 4.25 -16.05 10.58
CA ILE A 433 2.90 -16.00 9.98
C ILE A 433 2.10 -17.25 10.36
N LEU A 434 2.70 -18.44 10.23
CA LEU A 434 2.04 -19.70 10.59
C LEU A 434 1.72 -19.76 12.09
N ALA A 435 2.61 -19.27 12.94
CA ALA A 435 2.37 -19.19 14.37
C ALA A 435 1.17 -18.31 14.73
N ARG A 436 1.02 -17.17 14.06
CA ARG A 436 -0.13 -16.27 14.23
C ARG A 436 -1.42 -16.92 13.74
N ILE A 437 -1.40 -17.62 12.59
CA ILE A 437 -2.55 -18.36 12.07
C ILE A 437 -2.99 -19.43 13.07
N ALA A 438 -2.05 -20.24 13.58
CA ALA A 438 -2.32 -21.26 14.57
C ALA A 438 -2.87 -20.67 15.88
N SER A 439 -2.33 -19.54 16.34
CA SER A 439 -2.84 -18.80 17.51
C SER A 439 -4.28 -18.34 17.32
N LEU A 440 -4.62 -17.78 16.16
CA LEU A 440 -5.99 -17.35 15.81
C LEU A 440 -6.97 -18.52 15.66
N ALA A 441 -6.47 -19.71 15.32
CA ALA A 441 -7.24 -20.95 15.25
C ALA A 441 -7.39 -21.65 16.62
N GLY A 442 -6.68 -21.20 17.65
CA GLY A 442 -6.64 -21.83 18.97
C GLY A 442 -5.72 -23.06 19.06
N HIS A 443 -4.89 -23.30 18.04
CA HIS A 443 -3.94 -24.41 17.98
C HIS A 443 -2.64 -24.05 18.70
N MET A 444 -2.68 -23.95 20.04
CA MET A 444 -1.61 -23.37 20.84
C MET A 444 -0.27 -24.11 20.76
N GLU A 445 -0.27 -25.43 20.63
CA GLU A 445 0.97 -26.21 20.47
C GLU A 445 1.65 -25.98 19.11
N GLU A 446 0.84 -25.88 18.04
CA GLU A 446 1.35 -25.54 16.71
C GLU A 446 1.88 -24.09 16.69
N ALA A 447 1.17 -23.18 17.31
CA ALA A 447 1.61 -21.78 17.46
C ALA A 447 2.93 -21.70 18.21
N ARG A 448 3.07 -22.41 19.32
CA ARG A 448 4.29 -22.47 20.11
C ARG A 448 5.48 -22.96 19.27
N THR A 449 5.31 -24.09 18.59
CA THR A 449 6.35 -24.69 17.75
C THR A 449 6.84 -23.72 16.67
N ASN A 450 5.92 -23.05 15.99
CA ASN A 450 6.25 -22.10 14.93
C ASN A 450 6.92 -20.82 15.50
N PHE A 451 6.49 -20.31 16.66
CA PHE A 451 7.19 -19.19 17.32
C PHE A 451 8.59 -19.59 17.80
N GLU A 452 8.78 -20.81 18.33
CA GLU A 452 10.10 -21.34 18.68
C GLU A 452 11.01 -21.44 17.45
N GLN A 453 10.47 -21.88 16.32
CA GLN A 453 11.18 -21.88 15.03
C GLN A 453 11.57 -20.46 14.58
N THR A 454 10.66 -19.50 14.71
CA THR A 454 10.95 -18.07 14.42
C THR A 454 12.11 -17.58 15.27
N VAL A 455 12.07 -17.79 16.58
CA VAL A 455 13.14 -17.39 17.52
C VAL A 455 14.49 -17.99 17.14
N GLY A 456 14.52 -19.21 16.61
CA GLY A 456 15.75 -19.89 16.21
C GLY A 456 16.32 -19.47 14.85
N SER A 457 15.57 -18.73 14.03
CA SER A 457 15.94 -18.48 12.63
C SER A 457 15.87 -17.02 12.20
N VAL A 458 15.28 -16.11 12.99
CA VAL A 458 15.13 -14.71 12.63
C VAL A 458 16.15 -13.84 13.35
N HIS A 459 16.69 -12.84 12.62
CA HIS A 459 17.60 -11.84 13.17
C HIS A 459 16.93 -10.48 13.37
N ASP A 460 15.75 -10.27 12.80
CA ASP A 460 14.97 -9.06 13.00
C ASP A 460 14.59 -8.90 14.48
N PRO A 461 15.07 -7.84 15.17
CA PRO A 461 14.90 -7.69 16.62
C PRO A 461 13.43 -7.63 17.04
N ARG A 462 12.59 -7.09 16.17
CA ARG A 462 11.16 -6.94 16.44
C ARG A 462 10.43 -8.27 16.33
N MET A 463 10.61 -8.99 15.25
CA MET A 463 9.99 -10.29 15.05
C MET A 463 10.43 -11.28 16.13
N LEU A 464 11.71 -11.19 16.54
CA LEU A 464 12.25 -11.93 17.66
C LEU A 464 11.54 -11.58 18.97
N ALA A 465 11.43 -10.29 19.27
CA ALA A 465 10.76 -9.80 20.49
C ALA A 465 9.28 -10.21 20.53
N TRP A 466 8.55 -10.02 19.43
CA TRP A 466 7.14 -10.41 19.37
C TRP A 466 6.94 -11.92 19.46
N SER A 467 7.82 -12.71 18.87
CA SER A 467 7.78 -14.17 19.03
C SER A 467 7.92 -14.57 20.50
N HIS A 468 8.84 -13.95 21.21
CA HIS A 468 9.00 -14.14 22.66
C HIS A 468 7.76 -13.66 23.44
N ILE A 469 7.14 -12.54 23.08
CA ILE A 469 5.90 -12.07 23.73
C ILE A 469 4.78 -13.08 23.54
N TYR A 470 4.61 -13.62 22.34
CA TYR A 470 3.57 -14.63 22.08
C TYR A 470 3.86 -15.94 22.82
N LEU A 471 5.12 -16.40 22.85
CA LEU A 471 5.52 -17.56 23.67
C LEU A 471 5.22 -17.33 25.15
N GLY A 472 5.55 -16.16 25.68
CA GLY A 472 5.21 -15.79 27.05
C GLY A 472 3.69 -15.87 27.32
N ARG A 473 2.87 -15.37 26.40
CA ARG A 473 1.41 -15.46 26.49
C ARG A 473 0.89 -16.90 26.45
N ILE A 474 1.48 -17.74 25.59
CA ILE A 474 1.12 -19.16 25.48
C ILE A 474 1.46 -19.87 26.80
N TYR A 475 2.66 -19.66 27.37
CA TYR A 475 3.05 -20.25 28.64
C TYR A 475 2.22 -19.73 29.82
N ASP A 476 1.77 -18.46 29.80
CA ASP A 476 0.82 -17.97 30.81
C ASP A 476 -0.53 -18.70 30.71
N ILE A 477 -1.05 -18.93 29.50
CA ILE A 477 -2.29 -19.71 29.28
C ILE A 477 -2.14 -21.15 29.79
N GLN A 478 -0.95 -21.74 29.63
CA GLN A 478 -0.61 -23.08 30.10
C GLN A 478 -0.30 -23.14 31.62
N GLN A 479 -0.37 -22.00 32.31
CA GLN A 479 -0.05 -21.84 33.73
C GLN A 479 1.44 -22.09 34.06
N GLU A 480 2.32 -21.98 33.09
CA GLU A 480 3.77 -22.10 33.22
C GLU A 480 4.44 -20.73 33.40
N ARG A 481 4.07 -20.02 34.46
CA ARG A 481 4.48 -18.62 34.70
C ARG A 481 5.99 -18.41 34.67
N GLY A 482 6.78 -19.35 35.16
CA GLY A 482 8.25 -19.24 35.14
C GLY A 482 8.80 -19.06 33.73
N ARG A 483 8.35 -19.93 32.81
CA ARG A 483 8.73 -19.86 31.38
C ARG A 483 8.18 -18.62 30.69
N ALA A 484 6.94 -18.22 31.02
CA ALA A 484 6.37 -16.98 30.50
C ALA A 484 7.24 -15.76 30.85
N VAL A 485 7.72 -15.66 32.10
CA VAL A 485 8.59 -14.57 32.53
C VAL A 485 9.93 -14.58 31.78
N GLU A 486 10.54 -15.75 31.58
CA GLU A 486 11.77 -15.89 30.79
C GLU A 486 11.60 -15.34 29.37
N HIS A 487 10.49 -15.66 28.72
CA HIS A 487 10.20 -15.17 27.38
C HIS A 487 9.92 -13.66 27.35
N TYR A 488 9.18 -13.09 28.29
CA TYR A 488 9.01 -11.64 28.35
C TYR A 488 10.32 -10.89 28.61
N GLN A 489 11.23 -11.47 29.40
CA GLN A 489 12.58 -10.92 29.60
C GLN A 489 13.41 -11.00 28.31
N ALA A 490 13.33 -12.13 27.59
CA ALA A 490 14.00 -12.30 26.30
C ALA A 490 13.48 -11.31 25.26
N ALA A 491 12.17 -11.01 25.26
CA ALA A 491 11.59 -9.99 24.40
C ALA A 491 12.19 -8.60 24.64
N LEU A 492 12.42 -8.21 25.90
CA LEU A 492 13.10 -6.96 26.22
C LEU A 492 14.58 -6.96 25.83
N ALA A 493 15.22 -8.14 25.87
CA ALA A 493 16.63 -8.32 25.51
C ALA A 493 16.86 -8.39 24.00
N ALA A 494 15.82 -8.60 23.18
CA ALA A 494 15.91 -8.69 21.73
C ALA A 494 16.36 -7.38 21.04
N GLY A 495 16.33 -6.26 21.78
CA GLY A 495 16.87 -4.99 21.30
C GLY A 495 15.90 -4.20 20.39
N ASP A 496 14.63 -4.59 20.32
CA ASP A 496 13.62 -3.79 19.60
C ASP A 496 13.41 -2.45 20.32
N PRO A 497 13.62 -1.30 19.64
CA PRO A 497 13.55 0.01 20.27
C PRO A 497 12.10 0.49 20.51
N SER A 498 11.10 -0.23 20.05
CA SER A 498 9.72 0.25 20.00
C SER A 498 9.02 0.25 21.36
N ALA A 499 8.26 1.31 21.58
CA ALA A 499 7.54 1.51 22.83
C ALA A 499 6.46 0.42 23.06
N ASP A 500 5.82 -0.06 22.01
CA ASP A 500 4.75 -1.05 22.08
C ASP A 500 5.26 -2.43 22.46
N THR A 501 6.37 -2.86 21.85
CA THR A 501 7.03 -4.12 22.20
C THR A 501 7.45 -4.11 23.67
N LYS A 502 8.10 -3.02 24.09
CA LYS A 502 8.50 -2.82 25.48
C LYS A 502 7.29 -2.87 26.43
N ALA A 503 6.21 -2.12 26.11
CA ALA A 503 5.01 -2.10 26.93
C ALA A 503 4.31 -3.47 26.99
N ALA A 504 4.28 -4.22 25.87
CA ALA A 504 3.70 -5.55 25.83
C ALA A 504 4.49 -6.55 26.68
N ALA A 505 5.82 -6.52 26.62
CA ALA A 505 6.70 -7.38 27.43
C ALA A 505 6.64 -7.00 28.93
N GLU A 506 6.69 -5.71 29.28
CA GLU A 506 6.56 -5.22 30.66
C GLU A 506 5.20 -5.57 31.26
N LYS A 507 4.12 -5.46 30.48
CA LYS A 507 2.79 -5.89 30.88
C LYS A 507 2.75 -7.38 31.18
N GLY A 508 3.38 -8.20 30.33
CA GLY A 508 3.51 -9.64 30.52
C GLY A 508 4.32 -9.97 31.78
N LEU A 509 5.37 -9.21 32.09
CA LEU A 509 6.16 -9.37 33.33
C LEU A 509 5.35 -9.01 34.57
N SER A 510 4.53 -7.95 34.50
CA SER A 510 3.76 -7.46 35.65
C SER A 510 2.59 -8.36 36.03
N ALA A 511 1.96 -9.03 35.07
CA ALA A 511 0.81 -9.90 35.30
C ALA A 511 0.73 -11.01 34.23
N PRO A 512 0.24 -12.22 34.61
CA PRO A 512 -0.01 -13.28 33.63
C PRO A 512 -0.99 -12.82 32.53
N TYR A 513 -0.73 -13.22 31.30
CA TYR A 513 -1.64 -12.97 30.21
C TYR A 513 -2.93 -13.78 30.38
N ALA A 514 -4.07 -13.08 30.43
CA ALA A 514 -5.39 -13.69 30.42
C ALA A 514 -6.06 -13.35 29.08
N PRO A 515 -6.45 -14.33 28.27
CA PRO A 515 -7.22 -14.05 27.05
C PRO A 515 -8.55 -13.39 27.43
N HIS A 516 -8.90 -12.30 26.74
CA HIS A 516 -10.22 -11.68 26.90
C HIS A 516 -11.28 -12.70 26.50
N GLN A 517 -12.06 -13.19 27.46
CA GLN A 517 -13.29 -13.92 27.17
C GLN A 517 -14.22 -12.95 26.43
N PHE A 518 -14.42 -13.18 25.14
CA PHE A 518 -15.55 -12.58 24.44
C PHE A 518 -16.81 -13.04 25.18
N LYS A 519 -17.43 -12.14 25.93
CA LYS A 519 -18.80 -12.35 26.41
C LYS A 519 -19.70 -12.42 25.18
N GLY A 520 -19.93 -13.64 24.71
CA GLY A 520 -20.95 -13.91 23.73
C GLY A 520 -22.28 -13.38 24.27
N THR A 521 -22.81 -12.36 23.64
CA THR A 521 -24.21 -12.00 23.78
C THR A 521 -25.03 -13.17 23.24
N GLN A 522 -25.46 -14.04 24.13
CA GLN A 522 -26.62 -14.88 23.87
C GLN A 522 -27.83 -13.94 23.63
N LYS A 523 -28.31 -13.90 22.41
CA LYS A 523 -29.74 -13.79 22.09
C LYS A 523 -29.96 -14.37 20.69
#